data_68e1a11d440144adaae02952a1bbb428
#
_entry.id   68e1a11d440144adaae02952a1bbb428
#
_cell.length_a   1.000
_cell.length_b   1.000
_cell.length_c   1.000
_cell.angle_alpha   90.00
_cell.angle_beta   90.00
_cell.angle_gamma   90.00
#
_symmetry.space_group_name_H-M   'P 1'
#
loop_
_entity.id
_entity.type
_entity.pdbx_description
1 polymer ?
#
loop_
_entity_poly.entity_id
_entity_poly.type
_entity_poly.pdbx_seq_one_letter_code
_entity_poly.pdbx_strand_id
1 'polypeptide(L)'
;MIRMTVKLFVTAIVFVLIMVGAMYHFVQPGKSPLARSTTGVTVPPGEEVENNSQLSRWWRRFQGDGEPVQANNSATVATAPEQPACKRVWQKGRSAWFDSRFDENIRPVWSRANIELPADARKWWMSLQSKKDEDPAPLLNALFDMGAPDVDPWATHNLTGCLRCAVVGNSGNLKQSNYGEEIDGYDLIFRMNDAPTKGWEKDVGHRTTHHFMYPESAINLPDDVSFVLLNFKPLDLKWMKTALTDGSITRTWTNVKGRIKTDKTKILVYNPAFFKYVNDKWTEHHGRYSSTGSLVILFAVHVCDEVDVYGY
;
A
#
# COMPACT_ATOMS: atom_id res chain seq x y z
N MET A 1 -14.56 -14.39 -4.30
CA MET A 1 -13.51 -13.44 -3.90
C MET A 1 -13.37 -12.42 -5.03
N ILE A 2 -13.43 -11.14 -4.73
CA ILE A 2 -13.63 -10.12 -5.78
C ILE A 2 -12.27 -9.47 -6.06
N ARG A 3 -11.82 -9.53 -7.31
CA ARG A 3 -10.71 -8.72 -7.81
C ARG A 3 -11.23 -7.28 -7.92
N MET A 4 -10.69 -6.39 -7.08
CA MET A 4 -11.11 -4.98 -7.07
C MET A 4 -10.16 -4.17 -7.95
N THR A 5 -10.68 -3.54 -8.98
CA THR A 5 -9.97 -2.47 -9.68
C THR A 5 -9.92 -1.22 -8.82
N VAL A 6 -8.91 -0.36 -8.99
CA VAL A 6 -8.69 0.88 -8.18
C VAL A 6 -9.95 1.72 -8.02
N LYS A 7 -10.85 1.71 -9.00
CA LYS A 7 -12.12 2.45 -8.99
C LYS A 7 -13.09 2.00 -7.88
N LEU A 8 -13.19 0.69 -7.64
CA LEU A 8 -14.00 0.12 -6.56
C LEU A 8 -13.31 0.29 -5.20
N PHE A 9 -11.99 0.28 -5.21
CA PHE A 9 -11.20 0.30 -4.01
C PHE A 9 -11.20 1.66 -3.30
N VAL A 10 -11.13 2.77 -4.04
CA VAL A 10 -11.22 4.11 -3.44
C VAL A 10 -12.58 4.32 -2.78
N THR A 11 -13.65 3.83 -3.39
CA THR A 11 -15.00 3.85 -2.78
C THR A 11 -15.07 2.96 -1.54
N ALA A 12 -14.39 1.81 -1.54
CA ALA A 12 -14.35 0.89 -0.40
C ALA A 12 -13.46 1.42 0.74
N ILE A 13 -12.37 2.14 0.47
CA ILE A 13 -11.55 2.81 1.51
C ILE A 13 -12.39 3.84 2.27
N VAL A 14 -13.18 4.65 1.59
CA VAL A 14 -14.06 5.63 2.25
C VAL A 14 -15.08 4.91 3.13
N PHE A 15 -15.65 3.79 2.67
CA PHE A 15 -16.62 3.00 3.46
C PHE A 15 -15.99 2.29 4.67
N VAL A 16 -14.79 1.71 4.51
CA VAL A 16 -14.07 1.04 5.61
C VAL A 16 -13.62 2.06 6.66
N LEU A 17 -13.19 3.25 6.24
CA LEU A 17 -12.83 4.33 7.18
C LEU A 17 -14.04 4.85 7.96
N ILE A 18 -15.21 4.93 7.34
CA ILE A 18 -16.46 5.29 8.02
C ILE A 18 -16.86 4.21 9.03
N MET A 19 -16.74 2.93 8.69
CA MET A 19 -17.10 1.82 9.57
C MET A 19 -16.12 1.64 10.73
N VAL A 20 -14.82 1.85 10.51
CA VAL A 20 -13.79 1.81 11.57
C VAL A 20 -13.95 3.01 12.52
N GLY A 21 -14.29 4.19 12.01
CA GLY A 21 -14.62 5.36 12.83
C GLY A 21 -15.85 5.13 13.72
N ALA A 22 -16.88 4.46 13.19
CA ALA A 22 -18.07 4.12 13.97
C ALA A 22 -17.81 3.05 15.06
N MET A 23 -16.90 2.08 14.82
CA MET A 23 -16.51 1.12 15.84
C MET A 23 -15.65 1.71 16.96
N TYR A 24 -14.82 2.72 16.68
CA TYR A 24 -14.01 3.38 17.71
C TYR A 24 -14.82 4.18 18.72
N HIS A 25 -16.02 4.63 18.38
CA HIS A 25 -16.91 5.31 19.31
C HIS A 25 -17.69 4.38 20.25
N PHE A 26 -17.66 3.06 20.02
CA PHE A 26 -18.43 2.09 20.84
C PHE A 26 -17.58 1.32 21.87
N VAL A 27 -16.25 1.46 21.90
CA VAL A 27 -15.39 0.76 22.85
C VAL A 27 -14.74 1.75 23.82
N GLN A 28 -15.48 2.16 24.84
CA GLN A 28 -14.89 2.69 26.10
C GLN A 28 -14.76 1.53 27.10
N PRO A 29 -13.62 1.37 27.77
CA PRO A 29 -13.45 0.29 28.75
C PRO A 29 -14.13 0.63 30.06
N GLY A 30 -15.26 0.02 30.32
CA GLY A 30 -15.92 -0.05 31.62
C GLY A 30 -15.36 -1.25 32.40
N LYS A 31 -15.02 -1.00 33.65
CA LYS A 31 -14.42 -1.90 34.67
C LYS A 31 -15.22 -3.19 34.85
N SER A 32 -14.48 -4.32 34.96
CA SER A 32 -15.01 -5.62 35.38
C SER A 32 -15.45 -5.64 36.88
N PRO A 33 -16.32 -6.59 37.27
CA PRO A 33 -15.79 -7.69 38.08
C PRO A 33 -16.34 -9.10 37.70
N LEU A 34 -15.58 -10.09 38.15
CA LEU A 34 -15.73 -11.53 38.03
C LEU A 34 -17.13 -12.08 38.39
N ALA A 35 -17.58 -13.07 37.63
CA ALA A 35 -18.16 -14.31 38.20
C ALA A 35 -18.22 -15.43 37.16
N ARG A 36 -17.81 -16.60 37.58
CA ARG A 36 -17.74 -17.89 36.91
C ARG A 36 -19.13 -18.54 36.94
N SER A 37 -19.64 -19.04 35.81
CA SER A 37 -20.63 -20.13 35.83
C SER A 37 -20.60 -20.92 34.51
N THR A 38 -20.38 -22.20 34.66
CA THR A 38 -20.47 -23.28 33.66
C THR A 38 -21.91 -23.71 33.50
N THR A 39 -22.48 -23.65 32.29
CA THR A 39 -23.53 -24.58 31.87
C THR A 39 -23.52 -24.69 30.34
N GLY A 40 -23.46 -25.97 29.88
CA GLY A 40 -23.49 -26.28 28.46
C GLY A 40 -24.90 -26.10 27.88
N VAL A 41 -24.95 -25.63 26.65
CA VAL A 41 -26.15 -25.68 25.82
C VAL A 41 -25.78 -26.28 24.47
N THR A 42 -26.37 -27.37 24.13
CA THR A 42 -26.36 -28.04 22.83
C THR A 42 -27.14 -27.23 21.81
N VAL A 43 -26.57 -26.98 20.64
CA VAL A 43 -27.23 -26.33 19.50
C VAL A 43 -27.71 -27.39 18.52
N PRO A 44 -28.98 -27.36 18.07
CA PRO A 44 -29.50 -28.25 17.04
C PRO A 44 -29.05 -27.78 15.63
N PRO A 45 -28.94 -28.71 14.64
CA PRO A 45 -28.51 -28.39 13.28
C PRO A 45 -29.68 -27.86 12.43
N GLY A 46 -29.41 -26.78 11.67
CA GLY A 46 -30.20 -26.36 10.51
C GLY A 46 -30.90 -25.03 10.63
N GLU A 47 -30.17 -23.96 10.26
CA GLU A 47 -30.76 -22.77 9.63
C GLU A 47 -29.71 -22.17 8.69
N GLU A 48 -29.96 -22.28 7.39
CA GLU A 48 -29.22 -21.57 6.35
C GLU A 48 -29.49 -20.05 6.48
N VAL A 49 -28.43 -19.28 6.69
CA VAL A 49 -28.53 -17.83 6.75
C VAL A 49 -28.63 -17.26 5.33
N GLU A 50 -29.86 -16.99 4.92
CA GLU A 50 -30.22 -16.24 3.72
C GLU A 50 -29.85 -14.75 3.92
N ASN A 51 -28.61 -14.40 3.66
CA ASN A 51 -28.19 -12.99 3.67
C ASN A 51 -27.18 -12.66 2.58
N ASN A 52 -27.54 -12.91 1.31
CA ASN A 52 -26.71 -12.55 0.17
C ASN A 52 -27.48 -11.96 -1.03
N SER A 53 -28.73 -11.52 -0.85
CA SER A 53 -29.59 -11.13 -1.98
C SER A 53 -29.50 -9.64 -2.40
N GLN A 54 -28.98 -8.75 -1.56
CA GLN A 54 -28.92 -7.33 -1.91
C GLN A 54 -27.59 -6.92 -2.57
N LEU A 55 -26.47 -7.43 -2.09
CA LEU A 55 -25.14 -7.17 -2.71
C LEU A 55 -25.01 -7.83 -4.09
N SER A 56 -25.60 -9.02 -4.28
CA SER A 56 -25.58 -9.71 -5.58
C SER A 56 -26.50 -9.05 -6.63
N ARG A 57 -27.57 -8.36 -6.23
CA ARG A 57 -28.43 -7.59 -7.14
C ARG A 57 -27.81 -6.26 -7.56
N TRP A 58 -27.07 -5.60 -6.65
CA TRP A 58 -26.34 -4.37 -6.96
C TRP A 58 -25.19 -4.65 -7.94
N TRP A 59 -24.49 -5.78 -7.80
CA TRP A 59 -23.38 -6.20 -8.64
C TRP A 59 -23.79 -6.57 -10.05
N ARG A 60 -24.91 -7.22 -10.25
CA ARG A 60 -25.45 -7.56 -11.61
C ARG A 60 -25.80 -6.35 -12.46
N ARG A 61 -26.07 -5.22 -11.88
CA ARG A 61 -26.42 -3.98 -12.60
C ARG A 61 -25.23 -3.29 -13.26
N PHE A 62 -24.00 -3.72 -12.95
CA PHE A 62 -22.75 -3.18 -13.49
C PHE A 62 -22.07 -4.08 -14.52
N GLN A 63 -22.48 -5.32 -14.65
CA GLN A 63 -22.09 -6.20 -15.76
C GLN A 63 -23.15 -6.03 -16.86
N GLY A 64 -22.89 -5.16 -17.83
CA GLY A 64 -23.73 -5.02 -19.02
C GLY A 64 -23.81 -6.37 -19.74
N ASP A 65 -25.01 -6.79 -20.07
CA ASP A 65 -25.31 -7.99 -20.85
C ASP A 65 -24.63 -7.90 -22.21
N GLY A 66 -23.50 -8.58 -22.38
CA GLY A 66 -22.85 -8.80 -23.66
C GLY A 66 -23.29 -10.16 -24.21
N GLU A 67 -24.04 -10.16 -25.32
CA GLU A 67 -24.40 -11.38 -26.01
C GLU A 67 -23.18 -12.14 -26.58
N PRO A 68 -23.22 -13.47 -26.69
CA PRO A 68 -22.10 -14.26 -27.19
C PRO A 68 -21.93 -14.09 -28.70
N VAL A 69 -20.76 -13.60 -29.13
CA VAL A 69 -20.37 -13.50 -30.53
C VAL A 69 -20.00 -14.89 -31.06
N GLN A 70 -20.66 -15.33 -32.12
CA GLN A 70 -20.34 -16.57 -32.83
C GLN A 70 -18.97 -16.51 -33.50
N ALA A 71 -18.16 -17.56 -33.28
CA ALA A 71 -16.88 -17.72 -33.93
C ALA A 71 -17.01 -18.08 -35.39
N ASN A 72 -16.51 -17.22 -36.29
CA ASN A 72 -16.25 -17.55 -37.69
C ASN A 72 -14.80 -17.98 -37.85
N ASN A 73 -14.58 -19.24 -38.26
CA ASN A 73 -13.29 -19.81 -38.60
C ASN A 73 -12.82 -19.22 -39.96
N SER A 74 -11.82 -18.37 -39.91
CA SER A 74 -10.94 -18.09 -41.06
C SER A 74 -9.49 -18.16 -40.57
N ALA A 75 -8.75 -19.09 -41.14
CA ALA A 75 -7.31 -19.25 -40.85
C ALA A 75 -6.55 -18.03 -41.35
N THR A 76 -6.01 -17.25 -40.41
CA THR A 76 -5.06 -16.16 -40.69
C THR A 76 -3.76 -16.44 -39.97
N VAL A 77 -2.68 -16.11 -40.68
CA VAL A 77 -1.26 -16.18 -40.25
C VAL A 77 -1.12 -15.73 -38.81
N ALA A 78 -0.45 -16.54 -37.97
CA ALA A 78 -0.16 -16.24 -36.61
C ALA A 78 0.76 -15.00 -36.49
N THR A 79 0.17 -13.83 -36.37
CA THR A 79 0.85 -12.66 -35.80
C THR A 79 1.10 -12.93 -34.33
N ALA A 80 2.30 -12.55 -33.83
CA ALA A 80 2.63 -12.63 -32.41
C ALA A 80 1.46 -12.06 -31.57
N PRO A 81 1.14 -12.66 -30.41
CA PRO A 81 0.02 -12.20 -29.60
C PRO A 81 0.21 -10.72 -29.30
N GLU A 82 -0.73 -9.91 -29.77
CA GLU A 82 -0.78 -8.49 -29.49
C GLU A 82 -0.88 -8.33 -27.97
N GLN A 83 0.12 -7.69 -27.35
CA GLN A 83 0.08 -7.44 -25.92
C GLN A 83 -1.20 -6.65 -25.60
N PRO A 84 -2.00 -7.07 -24.62
CA PRO A 84 -3.23 -6.38 -24.29
C PRO A 84 -2.93 -4.92 -23.98
N ALA A 85 -3.74 -4.03 -24.57
CA ALA A 85 -3.58 -2.59 -24.39
C ALA A 85 -3.56 -2.24 -22.89
N CYS A 86 -2.56 -1.44 -22.49
CA CYS A 86 -2.36 -1.04 -21.10
C CYS A 86 -3.60 -0.30 -20.54
N LYS A 87 -4.20 -0.82 -19.48
CA LYS A 87 -5.35 -0.22 -18.79
C LYS A 87 -4.88 0.76 -17.73
N ARG A 88 -4.33 1.90 -18.14
CA ARG A 88 -3.78 2.87 -17.21
C ARG A 88 -4.75 3.21 -16.07
N VAL A 89 -4.23 3.22 -14.86
CA VAL A 89 -4.96 3.59 -13.63
C VAL A 89 -5.61 4.96 -13.78
N TRP A 90 -4.87 5.91 -14.34
CA TRP A 90 -5.36 7.26 -14.58
C TRP A 90 -5.37 7.64 -16.05
N GLN A 91 -6.50 8.18 -16.48
CA GLN A 91 -6.68 8.87 -17.75
C GLN A 91 -7.51 10.13 -17.46
N LYS A 92 -6.97 11.30 -17.79
CA LYS A 92 -7.66 12.58 -17.59
C LYS A 92 -9.02 12.59 -18.27
N GLY A 93 -10.05 13.09 -17.56
CA GLY A 93 -11.42 13.16 -18.05
C GLY A 93 -12.26 11.90 -17.82
N ARG A 94 -11.68 10.79 -17.32
CA ARG A 94 -12.42 9.55 -17.05
C ARG A 94 -13.23 9.61 -15.76
N SER A 95 -12.77 10.35 -14.75
CA SER A 95 -13.44 10.49 -13.46
C SER A 95 -13.14 11.86 -12.88
N ALA A 96 -14.12 12.77 -12.84
CA ALA A 96 -13.97 14.10 -12.26
C ALA A 96 -13.54 14.04 -10.78
N TRP A 97 -14.03 13.04 -10.03
CA TRP A 97 -13.63 12.81 -8.65
C TRP A 97 -12.15 12.49 -8.52
N PHE A 98 -11.64 11.60 -9.38
CA PHE A 98 -10.22 11.23 -9.40
C PHE A 98 -9.37 12.40 -9.91
N ASP A 99 -9.76 13.02 -11.00
CA ASP A 99 -9.02 14.13 -11.63
C ASP A 99 -8.86 15.34 -10.71
N SER A 100 -9.83 15.58 -9.81
CA SER A 100 -9.76 16.67 -8.83
C SER A 100 -8.76 16.39 -7.69
N ARG A 101 -8.30 15.16 -7.53
CA ARG A 101 -7.41 14.69 -6.46
C ARG A 101 -6.01 14.35 -6.95
N PHE A 102 -5.92 13.79 -8.14
CA PHE A 102 -4.66 13.29 -8.69
C PHE A 102 -3.79 14.45 -9.19
N ASP A 103 -2.57 14.50 -8.67
CA ASP A 103 -1.52 15.44 -9.11
C ASP A 103 -0.33 14.63 -9.62
N GLU A 104 -0.12 14.63 -10.93
CA GLU A 104 0.99 13.91 -11.59
C GLU A 104 2.37 14.47 -11.26
N ASN A 105 2.44 15.72 -10.79
CA ASN A 105 3.70 16.42 -10.52
C ASN A 105 4.27 16.10 -9.15
N ILE A 106 3.44 15.62 -8.21
CA ILE A 106 3.92 15.27 -6.88
C ILE A 106 4.60 13.90 -6.91
N ARG A 107 5.84 13.85 -6.45
CA ARG A 107 6.66 12.64 -6.50
C ARG A 107 6.62 11.88 -5.17
N PRO A 108 6.36 10.55 -5.18
CA PRO A 108 6.26 9.75 -3.96
C PRO A 108 7.61 9.46 -3.31
N VAL A 109 8.72 9.52 -4.07
CA VAL A 109 10.08 9.28 -3.58
C VAL A 109 10.76 10.59 -3.22
N TRP A 110 11.37 10.64 -2.04
CA TRP A 110 12.19 11.75 -1.59
C TRP A 110 13.62 11.61 -2.11
N SER A 111 14.00 12.50 -2.99
CA SER A 111 15.27 12.49 -3.75
C SER A 111 16.00 13.84 -3.61
N ARG A 112 17.17 13.98 -4.21
CA ARG A 112 17.86 15.29 -4.25
C ARG A 112 17.06 16.35 -5.00
N ALA A 113 16.31 15.97 -6.02
CA ALA A 113 15.52 16.91 -6.82
C ALA A 113 14.36 17.56 -6.05
N ASN A 114 13.85 16.91 -4.99
CA ASN A 114 12.75 17.40 -4.17
C ASN A 114 13.09 17.38 -2.67
N ILE A 115 14.36 17.56 -2.33
CA ILE A 115 14.87 17.50 -0.95
C ILE A 115 14.24 18.59 -0.07
N GLU A 116 14.00 19.76 -0.64
CA GLU A 116 13.34 20.87 0.04
C GLU A 116 11.83 20.62 0.11
N LEU A 117 11.32 20.50 1.33
CA LEU A 117 9.90 20.32 1.55
C LEU A 117 9.16 21.66 1.48
N PRO A 118 7.97 21.72 0.86
CA PRO A 118 7.06 22.86 1.03
C PRO A 118 6.84 23.17 2.51
N ALA A 119 6.79 24.44 2.88
CA ALA A 119 6.73 24.87 4.28
C ALA A 119 5.54 24.27 5.04
N ASP A 120 4.39 24.15 4.40
CA ASP A 120 3.19 23.54 4.95
C ASP A 120 3.34 22.01 5.12
N ALA A 121 3.99 21.32 4.17
CA ALA A 121 4.28 19.89 4.25
C ALA A 121 5.28 19.60 5.39
N ARG A 122 6.34 20.39 5.48
CA ARG A 122 7.32 20.32 6.58
C ARG A 122 6.65 20.51 7.94
N LYS A 123 5.88 21.60 8.10
CA LYS A 123 5.17 21.91 9.34
C LYS A 123 4.21 20.78 9.74
N TRP A 124 3.42 20.27 8.79
CA TRP A 124 2.49 19.17 9.03
C TRP A 124 3.24 17.89 9.45
N TRP A 125 4.26 17.48 8.68
CA TRP A 125 5.02 16.26 8.95
C TRP A 125 5.71 16.29 10.32
N MET A 126 6.36 17.44 10.66
CA MET A 126 6.97 17.65 11.97
C MET A 126 5.95 17.55 13.11
N SER A 127 4.70 17.91 12.88
CA SER A 127 3.63 17.83 13.89
C SER A 127 3.15 16.41 14.19
N LEU A 128 3.47 15.42 13.34
CA LEU A 128 2.93 14.07 13.48
C LEU A 128 3.43 13.39 14.75
N GLN A 129 4.73 13.41 15.01
CA GLN A 129 5.33 12.68 16.13
C GLN A 129 6.53 13.39 16.76
N SER A 130 6.92 14.55 16.29
CA SER A 130 8.03 15.34 16.81
C SER A 130 7.55 16.69 17.32
N LYS A 131 8.16 17.18 18.40
CA LYS A 131 7.94 18.55 18.87
C LYS A 131 9.11 19.49 18.54
N LYS A 132 10.18 18.97 17.93
CA LYS A 132 11.35 19.74 17.56
C LYS A 132 11.37 19.95 16.07
N ASP A 133 11.45 21.20 15.67
CA ASP A 133 11.76 21.56 14.27
C ASP A 133 13.23 21.20 14.02
N GLU A 134 13.44 20.29 13.10
CA GLU A 134 14.74 19.80 12.68
C GLU A 134 14.79 19.81 11.15
N ASP A 135 15.89 20.27 10.59
CA ASP A 135 16.09 20.17 9.15
C ASP A 135 16.38 18.70 8.77
N PRO A 136 15.52 18.07 7.98
CA PRO A 136 15.71 16.69 7.57
C PRO A 136 16.74 16.51 6.44
N ALA A 137 17.10 17.57 5.71
CA ALA A 137 17.98 17.47 4.56
C ALA A 137 19.37 16.87 4.90
N PRO A 138 20.04 17.22 6.01
CA PRO A 138 21.28 16.56 6.39
C PRO A 138 21.15 15.06 6.67
N LEU A 139 20.00 14.63 7.21
CA LEU A 139 19.75 13.21 7.49
C LEU A 139 19.53 12.44 6.19
N LEU A 140 18.78 13.02 5.27
CA LEU A 140 18.53 12.43 3.97
C LEU A 140 19.81 12.35 3.12
N ASN A 141 20.60 13.44 3.09
CA ASN A 141 21.90 13.44 2.42
C ASN A 141 22.83 12.35 2.98
N ALA A 142 22.85 12.16 4.30
CA ALA A 142 23.65 11.10 4.91
C ALA A 142 23.24 9.69 4.44
N LEU A 143 21.97 9.43 4.13
CA LEU A 143 21.52 8.16 3.53
C LEU A 143 21.99 8.05 2.07
N PHE A 144 21.91 9.11 1.28
CA PHE A 144 22.42 9.15 -0.09
C PHE A 144 23.93 8.90 -0.13
N ASP A 145 24.70 9.53 0.74
CA ASP A 145 26.15 9.36 0.85
C ASP A 145 26.53 7.93 1.28
N MET A 146 25.63 7.20 1.93
CA MET A 146 25.79 5.78 2.26
C MET A 146 25.44 4.83 1.11
N GLY A 147 24.92 5.35 -0.02
CA GLY A 147 24.59 4.58 -1.22
C GLY A 147 23.10 4.47 -1.52
N ALA A 148 22.20 5.01 -0.70
CA ALA A 148 20.78 5.07 -1.05
C ALA A 148 20.58 5.87 -2.34
N PRO A 149 19.66 5.47 -3.25
CA PRO A 149 19.36 6.21 -4.47
C PRO A 149 18.95 7.65 -4.15
N ASP A 150 19.62 8.61 -4.77
CA ASP A 150 19.37 10.04 -4.60
C ASP A 150 18.48 10.62 -5.73
N VAL A 151 18.06 9.76 -6.66
CA VAL A 151 17.11 10.05 -7.73
C VAL A 151 15.86 9.20 -7.57
N ASP A 152 14.72 9.71 -8.03
CA ASP A 152 13.49 8.93 -8.12
C ASP A 152 13.58 7.96 -9.32
N PRO A 153 13.53 6.64 -9.11
CA PRO A 153 13.68 5.66 -10.20
C PRO A 153 12.61 5.79 -11.29
N TRP A 154 11.49 6.40 -10.97
CA TRP A 154 10.36 6.58 -11.89
C TRP A 154 10.26 8.02 -12.44
N ALA A 155 11.21 8.91 -12.15
CA ALA A 155 11.19 10.29 -12.64
C ALA A 155 11.25 10.40 -14.17
N THR A 156 11.94 9.46 -14.82
CA THR A 156 12.17 9.42 -16.27
C THR A 156 11.56 8.18 -16.91
N HIS A 157 10.57 7.57 -16.28
CA HIS A 157 9.95 6.36 -16.80
C HIS A 157 9.21 6.68 -18.11
N ASN A 158 9.93 6.58 -19.23
CA ASN A 158 9.38 6.63 -20.57
C ASN A 158 8.68 5.29 -20.84
N LEU A 159 7.37 5.32 -20.78
CA LEU A 159 6.48 4.17 -20.91
C LEU A 159 6.52 3.59 -22.34
N THR A 160 7.57 2.82 -22.64
CA THR A 160 7.60 1.97 -23.84
C THR A 160 6.84 0.66 -23.63
N GLY A 161 6.33 0.42 -22.42
CA GLY A 161 5.57 -0.76 -22.01
C GLY A 161 4.50 -0.39 -20.99
N CYS A 162 3.80 -1.39 -20.45
CA CYS A 162 2.81 -1.28 -19.39
C CYS A 162 3.43 -1.78 -18.08
N LEU A 163 3.70 -0.91 -17.13
CA LEU A 163 4.19 -1.27 -15.81
C LEU A 163 3.03 -1.69 -14.91
N ARG A 164 2.93 -2.99 -14.66
CA ARG A 164 1.86 -3.62 -13.89
C ARG A 164 2.32 -3.85 -12.46
N CYS A 165 1.53 -3.40 -11.48
CA CYS A 165 1.88 -3.46 -10.08
C CYS A 165 0.81 -4.20 -9.26
N ALA A 166 1.26 -5.09 -8.37
CA ALA A 166 0.43 -5.68 -7.33
C ALA A 166 0.70 -5.01 -5.99
N VAL A 167 -0.33 -4.51 -5.32
CA VAL A 167 -0.26 -4.05 -3.93
C VAL A 167 -0.89 -5.11 -3.04
N VAL A 168 -0.06 -5.78 -2.23
CA VAL A 168 -0.48 -6.93 -1.42
C VAL A 168 -0.56 -6.53 0.05
N GLY A 169 -1.77 -6.43 0.57
CA GLY A 169 -2.07 -6.19 1.97
C GLY A 169 -1.96 -7.45 2.82
N ASN A 170 -2.25 -7.29 4.13
CA ASN A 170 -2.07 -8.35 5.12
C ASN A 170 -3.40 -8.93 5.64
N SER A 171 -4.50 -8.76 4.91
CA SER A 171 -5.80 -9.26 5.35
C SER A 171 -5.87 -10.78 5.28
N GLY A 172 -6.50 -11.36 6.31
CA GLY A 172 -6.77 -12.80 6.35
C GLY A 172 -7.72 -13.30 5.24
N ASN A 173 -8.37 -12.41 4.48
CA ASN A 173 -9.19 -12.78 3.32
C ASN A 173 -8.39 -13.35 2.15
N LEU A 174 -7.05 -13.21 2.17
CA LEU A 174 -6.15 -13.87 1.21
C LEU A 174 -6.00 -15.37 1.48
N LYS A 175 -6.32 -15.86 2.67
CA LYS A 175 -6.21 -17.29 2.96
C LYS A 175 -7.10 -18.11 2.02
N GLN A 176 -6.51 -19.12 1.39
CA GLN A 176 -7.17 -20.00 0.41
C GLN A 176 -7.65 -19.28 -0.87
N SER A 177 -7.08 -18.10 -1.16
CA SER A 177 -7.41 -17.31 -2.35
C SER A 177 -6.81 -17.90 -3.63
N ASN A 178 -5.67 -18.57 -3.54
CA ASN A 178 -4.87 -19.09 -4.65
C ASN A 178 -4.39 -17.99 -5.63
N TYR A 179 -4.21 -16.74 -5.16
CA TYR A 179 -3.71 -15.64 -6.00
C TYR A 179 -2.18 -15.60 -6.13
N GLY A 180 -1.45 -16.54 -5.50
CA GLY A 180 0.01 -16.49 -5.44
C GLY A 180 0.69 -16.38 -6.79
N GLU A 181 0.33 -17.23 -7.74
CA GLU A 181 0.88 -17.22 -9.10
C GLU A 181 0.51 -15.94 -9.87
N GLU A 182 -0.70 -15.46 -9.72
CA GLU A 182 -1.17 -14.21 -10.33
C GLU A 182 -0.36 -13.02 -9.79
N ILE A 183 -0.17 -12.94 -8.47
CA ILE A 183 0.63 -11.89 -7.82
C ILE A 183 2.08 -11.95 -8.30
N ASP A 184 2.67 -13.13 -8.38
CA ASP A 184 4.06 -13.29 -8.82
C ASP A 184 4.29 -12.94 -10.30
N GLY A 185 3.23 -12.83 -11.10
CA GLY A 185 3.25 -12.42 -12.51
C GLY A 185 3.32 -10.90 -12.75
N TYR A 186 3.29 -10.05 -11.70
CA TYR A 186 3.40 -8.60 -11.85
C TYR A 186 4.85 -8.13 -12.00
N ASP A 187 5.04 -6.99 -12.65
CA ASP A 187 6.36 -6.37 -12.82
C ASP A 187 6.89 -5.88 -11.46
N LEU A 188 6.06 -5.16 -10.70
CA LEU A 188 6.35 -4.72 -9.35
C LEU A 188 5.33 -5.30 -8.35
N ILE A 189 5.86 -5.77 -7.21
CA ILE A 189 5.05 -6.33 -6.13
C ILE A 189 5.39 -5.58 -4.85
N PHE A 190 4.40 -4.84 -4.35
CA PHE A 190 4.51 -3.98 -3.17
C PHE A 190 3.89 -4.68 -1.97
N ARG A 191 4.70 -4.91 -0.94
CA ARG A 191 4.25 -5.45 0.35
C ARG A 191 4.53 -4.45 1.45
N MET A 192 3.88 -4.61 2.59
CA MET A 192 3.99 -3.66 3.70
C MET A 192 4.05 -4.35 5.05
N ASN A 193 4.79 -3.76 5.97
CA ASN A 193 4.97 -4.24 7.35
C ASN A 193 5.53 -5.67 7.37
N ASP A 194 4.97 -6.58 8.18
CA ASP A 194 5.48 -7.93 8.38
C ASP A 194 5.26 -8.86 7.16
N ALA A 195 4.19 -8.70 6.43
CA ALA A 195 3.80 -9.35 5.17
C ALA A 195 4.44 -10.75 4.92
N PRO A 196 4.16 -11.76 5.74
CA PRO A 196 4.78 -13.07 5.61
C PRO A 196 4.34 -13.75 4.30
N THR A 197 5.33 -14.19 3.50
CA THR A 197 5.08 -14.99 2.28
C THR A 197 5.32 -16.47 2.53
N LYS A 198 6.32 -16.79 3.35
CA LYS A 198 6.71 -18.18 3.64
C LYS A 198 5.56 -18.96 4.29
N GLY A 199 5.16 -20.05 3.63
CA GLY A 199 4.04 -20.89 4.03
C GLY A 199 2.68 -20.40 3.54
N TRP A 200 2.64 -19.30 2.78
CA TRP A 200 1.44 -18.70 2.19
C TRP A 200 1.61 -18.46 0.68
N GLU A 201 2.64 -19.04 0.06
CA GLU A 201 3.05 -18.76 -1.32
C GLU A 201 1.90 -18.98 -2.31
N LYS A 202 1.08 -20.01 -2.06
CA LYS A 202 -0.09 -20.32 -2.89
C LYS A 202 -1.12 -19.19 -2.92
N ASP A 203 -1.25 -18.46 -1.81
CA ASP A 203 -2.28 -17.43 -1.64
C ASP A 203 -1.75 -16.02 -1.90
N VAL A 204 -0.48 -15.76 -1.57
CA VAL A 204 0.08 -14.40 -1.59
C VAL A 204 1.31 -14.26 -2.51
N GLY A 205 1.75 -15.35 -3.16
CA GLY A 205 2.98 -15.37 -3.94
C GLY A 205 4.25 -15.39 -3.07
N HIS A 206 5.38 -15.57 -3.70
CA HIS A 206 6.69 -15.61 -3.04
C HIS A 206 7.56 -14.39 -3.36
N ARG A 207 7.29 -13.71 -4.49
CA ARG A 207 8.06 -12.55 -4.93
C ARG A 207 7.69 -11.29 -4.13
N THR A 208 8.68 -10.43 -3.96
CA THR A 208 8.54 -9.06 -3.46
C THR A 208 9.57 -8.21 -4.21
N THR A 209 9.17 -7.06 -4.72
CA THR A 209 10.11 -6.11 -5.34
C THR A 209 10.38 -4.91 -4.43
N HIS A 210 9.35 -4.42 -3.74
CA HIS A 210 9.44 -3.28 -2.84
C HIS A 210 8.69 -3.58 -1.54
N HIS A 211 9.34 -3.35 -0.41
CA HIS A 211 8.77 -3.58 0.91
C HIS A 211 8.69 -2.28 1.68
N PHE A 212 7.47 -1.86 1.99
CA PHE A 212 7.16 -0.61 2.67
C PHE A 212 7.11 -0.82 4.17
N MET A 213 8.03 -0.21 4.89
CA MET A 213 8.15 -0.37 6.34
C MET A 213 8.55 0.93 7.02
N TYR A 214 8.24 1.03 8.28
CA TYR A 214 8.76 2.02 9.21
C TYR A 214 9.55 1.30 10.32
N PRO A 215 10.29 1.98 11.20
CA PRO A 215 11.22 1.33 12.12
C PRO A 215 10.60 0.19 12.94
N GLU A 216 9.36 0.37 13.42
CA GLU A 216 8.67 -0.58 14.29
C GLU A 216 8.24 -1.87 13.58
N SER A 217 8.07 -1.82 12.25
CA SER A 217 7.68 -2.98 11.43
C SER A 217 8.84 -3.55 10.60
N ALA A 218 10.04 -3.00 10.75
CA ALA A 218 11.17 -3.35 9.89
C ALA A 218 11.64 -4.80 10.08
N ILE A 219 11.81 -5.49 8.96
CA ILE A 219 12.41 -6.82 8.86
C ILE A 219 13.67 -6.80 8.01
N ASN A 220 14.47 -7.86 8.07
CA ASN A 220 15.57 -8.06 7.15
C ASN A 220 15.02 -8.39 5.76
N LEU A 221 15.61 -7.81 4.73
CA LEU A 221 15.23 -8.05 3.34
C LEU A 221 16.33 -8.78 2.57
N PRO A 222 15.97 -9.59 1.57
CA PRO A 222 16.91 -10.05 0.54
C PRO A 222 17.51 -8.86 -0.22
N ASP A 223 18.68 -9.08 -0.82
CA ASP A 223 19.43 -8.02 -1.50
C ASP A 223 18.77 -7.54 -2.81
N ASP A 224 17.81 -8.30 -3.35
CA ASP A 224 17.02 -7.97 -4.55
C ASP A 224 15.74 -7.16 -4.25
N VAL A 225 15.38 -6.99 -2.98
CA VAL A 225 14.16 -6.29 -2.55
C VAL A 225 14.48 -4.86 -2.11
N SER A 226 13.77 -3.88 -2.68
CA SER A 226 13.88 -2.48 -2.27
C SER A 226 13.16 -2.24 -0.94
N PHE A 227 13.86 -1.58 0.00
CA PHE A 227 13.27 -1.07 1.23
C PHE A 227 12.71 0.32 0.99
N VAL A 228 11.40 0.50 1.12
CA VAL A 228 10.77 1.82 1.08
C VAL A 228 10.48 2.28 2.50
N LEU A 229 11.27 3.24 2.98
CA LEU A 229 11.14 3.78 4.33
C LEU A 229 9.95 4.74 4.42
N LEU A 230 8.93 4.35 5.17
CA LEU A 230 7.84 5.23 5.58
C LEU A 230 8.28 6.03 6.81
N ASN A 231 8.77 7.23 6.57
CA ASN A 231 9.34 8.10 7.61
C ASN A 231 8.27 9.04 8.18
N PHE A 232 7.69 8.66 9.31
CA PHE A 232 6.69 9.48 10.02
C PHE A 232 7.32 10.65 10.81
N LYS A 233 8.64 10.65 11.01
CA LYS A 233 9.38 11.63 11.80
C LYS A 233 10.87 11.62 11.46
N PRO A 234 11.63 12.70 11.76
CA PRO A 234 13.09 12.73 11.56
C PRO A 234 13.84 11.60 12.26
N LEU A 235 13.32 11.11 13.41
CA LEU A 235 13.93 9.99 14.14
C LEU A 235 13.95 8.70 13.30
N ASP A 236 13.01 8.51 12.36
CA ASP A 236 12.98 7.33 11.48
C ASP A 236 14.13 7.36 10.46
N LEU A 237 14.49 8.56 9.96
CA LEU A 237 15.69 8.74 9.13
C LEU A 237 16.97 8.46 9.94
N LYS A 238 17.04 8.96 11.17
CA LYS A 238 18.17 8.68 12.08
C LYS A 238 18.30 7.20 12.37
N TRP A 239 17.17 6.55 12.63
CA TRP A 239 17.14 5.11 12.86
C TRP A 239 17.65 4.37 11.60
N MET A 240 17.18 4.69 10.41
CA MET A 240 17.64 4.04 9.19
C MET A 240 19.16 4.15 9.04
N LYS A 241 19.73 5.35 9.24
CA LYS A 241 21.18 5.55 9.21
C LYS A 241 21.90 4.63 10.22
N THR A 242 21.44 4.59 11.47
CA THR A 242 22.11 3.76 12.51
C THR A 242 21.85 2.28 12.30
N ALA A 243 20.69 1.87 11.82
CA ALA A 243 20.36 0.49 11.53
C ALA A 243 21.24 -0.13 10.42
N LEU A 244 21.78 0.72 9.55
CA LEU A 244 22.73 0.34 8.50
C LEU A 244 24.21 0.43 8.96
N THR A 245 24.48 0.92 10.16
CA THR A 245 25.85 1.15 10.68
C THR A 245 26.05 0.54 12.05
N ASP A 246 25.91 1.32 13.11
CA ASP A 246 26.28 0.95 14.49
C ASP A 246 25.12 0.33 15.29
N GLY A 247 23.88 0.51 14.83
CA GLY A 247 22.69 -0.03 15.50
C GLY A 247 22.34 0.69 16.80
N SER A 248 22.79 1.91 16.98
CA SER A 248 22.68 2.65 18.26
C SER A 248 21.24 3.04 18.62
N ILE A 249 20.33 3.18 17.64
CA ILE A 249 18.93 3.48 17.91
C ILE A 249 18.13 2.18 17.98
N THR A 250 17.69 1.82 19.19
CA THR A 250 16.90 0.63 19.49
C THR A 250 15.47 0.95 19.92
N ARG A 251 15.11 2.24 19.96
CA ARG A 251 13.78 2.72 20.31
C ARG A 251 13.44 3.97 19.53
N THR A 252 12.25 3.95 18.90
CA THR A 252 11.61 5.11 18.29
C THR A 252 10.31 5.43 19.02
N TRP A 253 9.17 5.04 18.54
CA TRP A 253 7.92 5.05 19.32
C TRP A 253 7.86 3.86 20.29
N THR A 254 8.23 2.67 19.81
CA THR A 254 8.42 1.45 20.62
C THR A 254 9.83 0.92 20.42
N ASN A 255 10.12 -0.29 20.91
CA ASN A 255 11.37 -0.97 20.63
C ASN A 255 11.46 -1.32 19.14
N VAL A 256 12.64 -1.12 18.56
CA VAL A 256 12.93 -1.40 17.15
C VAL A 256 14.21 -2.21 17.03
N LYS A 257 14.41 -2.86 15.89
CA LYS A 257 15.70 -3.49 15.60
C LYS A 257 16.77 -2.41 15.46
N GLY A 258 17.85 -2.52 16.21
CA GLY A 258 18.99 -1.62 16.07
C GLY A 258 19.70 -1.81 14.75
N ARG A 259 19.73 -3.06 14.22
CA ARG A 259 20.34 -3.38 12.92
C ARG A 259 19.36 -4.13 12.04
N ILE A 260 19.40 -3.84 10.73
CA ILE A 260 18.69 -4.56 9.68
C ILE A 260 19.66 -4.97 8.57
N LYS A 261 19.33 -6.08 7.91
CA LYS A 261 20.00 -6.49 6.67
C LYS A 261 19.15 -6.04 5.48
N THR A 262 19.71 -5.20 4.62
CA THR A 262 19.13 -4.76 3.35
C THR A 262 20.24 -4.20 2.47
N ASP A 263 20.06 -4.21 1.15
CA ASP A 263 20.96 -3.54 0.22
C ASP A 263 20.75 -2.02 0.31
N LYS A 264 21.81 -1.30 0.66
CA LYS A 264 21.77 0.17 0.81
C LYS A 264 21.40 0.88 -0.49
N THR A 265 21.80 0.32 -1.63
CA THR A 265 21.52 0.87 -2.97
C THR A 265 20.06 0.73 -3.40
N LYS A 266 19.25 0.06 -2.60
CA LYS A 266 17.83 -0.19 -2.83
C LYS A 266 16.93 0.42 -1.74
N ILE A 267 17.43 1.38 -0.97
CA ILE A 267 16.64 2.08 0.04
C ILE A 267 16.03 3.33 -0.58
N LEU A 268 14.71 3.35 -0.67
CA LEU A 268 13.94 4.51 -1.09
C LEU A 268 13.30 5.16 0.14
N VAL A 269 13.25 6.48 0.15
CA VAL A 269 12.64 7.24 1.25
C VAL A 269 11.33 7.83 0.75
N TYR A 270 10.24 7.59 1.47
CA TYR A 270 8.93 8.12 1.14
C TYR A 270 8.89 9.64 1.36
N ASN A 271 8.40 10.39 0.38
CA ASN A 271 8.40 11.85 0.43
C ASN A 271 7.33 12.38 1.42
N PRO A 272 7.70 13.16 2.45
CA PRO A 272 6.73 13.77 3.37
C PRO A 272 5.71 14.70 2.71
N ALA A 273 6.06 15.37 1.62
CA ALA A 273 5.12 16.17 0.85
C ALA A 273 4.06 15.29 0.17
N PHE A 274 4.47 14.14 -0.36
CA PHE A 274 3.54 13.15 -0.89
C PHE A 274 2.67 12.53 0.22
N PHE A 275 3.23 12.31 1.39
CA PHE A 275 2.49 11.83 2.55
C PHE A 275 1.36 12.80 2.93
N LYS A 276 1.67 14.11 2.99
CA LYS A 276 0.67 15.16 3.23
C LYS A 276 -0.39 15.19 2.13
N TYR A 277 0.02 15.11 0.87
CA TYR A 277 -0.88 15.06 -0.28
C TYR A 277 -1.88 13.90 -0.17
N VAL A 278 -1.44 12.69 0.20
CA VAL A 278 -2.34 11.56 0.44
C VAL A 278 -3.32 11.87 1.56
N ASN A 279 -2.83 12.47 2.66
CA ASN A 279 -3.69 12.84 3.79
C ASN A 279 -4.73 13.89 3.43
N ASP A 280 -4.35 14.92 2.66
CA ASP A 280 -5.23 16.03 2.32
C ASP A 280 -6.24 15.68 1.22
N LYS A 281 -5.80 15.02 0.16
CA LYS A 281 -6.58 14.84 -1.05
C LYS A 281 -7.33 13.51 -1.10
N TRP A 282 -6.80 12.46 -0.47
CA TRP A 282 -7.32 11.11 -0.62
C TRP A 282 -7.99 10.58 0.63
N THR A 283 -7.44 10.84 1.80
CA THR A 283 -8.03 10.43 3.08
C THR A 283 -8.73 11.57 3.81
N GLU A 284 -8.73 12.79 3.24
CA GLU A 284 -9.48 13.96 3.70
C GLU A 284 -9.34 14.18 5.23
N HIS A 285 -8.11 14.07 5.72
CA HIS A 285 -7.74 14.18 7.14
C HIS A 285 -8.41 13.16 8.08
N HIS A 286 -8.92 12.04 7.55
CA HIS A 286 -9.39 10.96 8.41
C HIS A 286 -8.24 10.34 9.19
N GLY A 287 -8.30 10.45 10.52
CA GLY A 287 -7.22 10.07 11.42
C GLY A 287 -6.08 11.10 11.48
N ARG A 288 -5.05 10.79 12.25
CA ARG A 288 -3.89 11.67 12.40
C ARG A 288 -3.02 11.72 11.14
N TYR A 289 -2.98 10.61 10.43
CA TYR A 289 -2.30 10.40 9.15
C TYR A 289 -2.88 9.15 8.46
N SER A 290 -2.62 9.05 7.17
CA SER A 290 -3.12 7.94 6.34
C SER A 290 -2.52 6.59 6.76
N SER A 291 -3.28 5.51 6.63
CA SER A 291 -2.78 4.16 6.90
C SER A 291 -1.65 3.77 5.94
N THR A 292 -0.78 2.86 6.37
CA THR A 292 0.27 2.29 5.51
C THR A 292 -0.30 1.74 4.21
N GLY A 293 -1.44 1.05 4.27
CA GLY A 293 -2.11 0.52 3.08
C GLY A 293 -2.49 1.61 2.09
N SER A 294 -3.12 2.70 2.56
CA SER A 294 -3.48 3.84 1.69
C SER A 294 -2.24 4.48 1.07
N LEU A 295 -1.17 4.66 1.84
CA LEU A 295 0.09 5.23 1.36
C LEU A 295 0.71 4.39 0.23
N VAL A 296 0.72 3.05 0.38
CA VAL A 296 1.29 2.14 -0.62
C VAL A 296 0.46 2.10 -1.89
N ILE A 297 -0.89 2.11 -1.78
CA ILE A 297 -1.76 2.15 -2.96
C ILE A 297 -1.55 3.45 -3.75
N LEU A 298 -1.55 4.59 -3.06
CA LEU A 298 -1.37 5.89 -3.73
C LEU A 298 0.05 6.01 -4.32
N PHE A 299 1.05 5.43 -3.67
CA PHE A 299 2.39 5.30 -4.25
C PHE A 299 2.32 4.53 -5.58
N ALA A 300 1.68 3.34 -5.60
CA ALA A 300 1.53 2.53 -6.81
C ALA A 300 0.79 3.29 -7.92
N VAL A 301 -0.28 4.01 -7.60
CA VAL A 301 -1.05 4.84 -8.55
C VAL A 301 -0.21 5.92 -9.23
N HIS A 302 0.88 6.40 -8.58
CA HIS A 302 1.75 7.44 -9.13
C HIS A 302 2.98 6.89 -9.88
N VAL A 303 3.30 5.61 -9.72
CA VAL A 303 4.49 5.01 -10.36
C VAL A 303 4.18 3.93 -11.39
N CYS A 304 2.96 3.37 -11.38
CA CYS A 304 2.56 2.25 -12.22
C CYS A 304 1.47 2.64 -13.21
N ASP A 305 1.43 1.95 -14.35
CA ASP A 305 0.35 2.10 -15.32
C ASP A 305 -0.91 1.34 -14.91
N GLU A 306 -0.76 0.10 -14.44
CA GLU A 306 -1.83 -0.73 -13.92
C GLU A 306 -1.55 -1.09 -12.46
N VAL A 307 -2.59 -1.05 -11.63
CA VAL A 307 -2.50 -1.39 -10.20
C VAL A 307 -3.64 -2.30 -9.83
N ASP A 308 -3.30 -3.50 -9.39
CA ASP A 308 -4.23 -4.42 -8.76
C ASP A 308 -3.92 -4.54 -7.25
N VAL A 309 -4.97 -4.70 -6.46
CA VAL A 309 -4.88 -4.67 -5.00
C VAL A 309 -5.43 -5.95 -4.41
N TYR A 310 -4.65 -6.58 -3.54
CA TYR A 310 -4.95 -7.86 -2.90
C TYR A 310 -4.93 -7.72 -1.38
N GLY A 311 -5.87 -8.34 -0.69
CA GLY A 311 -5.81 -8.46 0.77
C GLY A 311 -6.10 -7.19 1.57
N TYR A 312 -7.14 -6.44 1.19
CA TYR A 312 -7.61 -5.23 1.86
C TYR A 312 -9.03 -5.40 2.38
#